data_47435d32a973e7a83df8d63434ec64ac
#
_entry.id   47435d32a973e7a83df8d63434ec64ac
#
_cell.length_a   1.000
_cell.length_b   1.000
_cell.length_c   1.000
_cell.angle_alpha   90.00
_cell.angle_beta   90.00
_cell.angle_gamma   90.00
#
_symmetry.space_group_name_H-M   'P 1'
#
loop_
_entity.id
_entity.type
_entity.pdbx_description
1 polymer ?
#
loop_
_entity_poly.entity_id
_entity_poly.type
_entity_poly.pdbx_seq_one_letter_code
_entity_poly.pdbx_strand_id
1 'polypeptide(L)'
;MRLPATSQRIIASDTGILVLSALFVVALHTATNGAYGLHRDELATIDDARFLSWGYVVYPPVTPLIARVSLALFGASMIGLRFFAALAVGIAMVLTGLMAREIGGGRRAQLVAAWAAVIAGPAVSFGYLFQYVSFDYLWWVLAAWVTIRLLRSEDQRWWLALGAAVGLGMMTKFTMAFLVAGIVAALF
;
A
#
# COMPACT_ATOMS: atom_id res chain seq x y z
N MET A 1 26.25 -3.57 -13.43
CA MET A 1 27.05 -2.32 -13.33
C MET A 1 26.86 -1.73 -11.93
N ARG A 2 27.90 -1.61 -11.10
CA ARG A 2 27.78 -1.02 -9.75
C ARG A 2 27.88 0.50 -9.87
N LEU A 3 26.89 1.20 -9.30
CA LEU A 3 26.89 2.66 -9.24
C LEU A 3 28.07 3.18 -8.37
N PRO A 4 28.65 4.34 -8.66
CA PRO A 4 29.68 4.96 -7.83
C PRO A 4 29.14 5.26 -6.41
N ALA A 5 30.00 5.19 -5.41
CA ALA A 5 29.65 5.31 -3.98
C ALA A 5 28.88 6.60 -3.65
N THR A 6 29.16 7.70 -4.33
CA THR A 6 28.48 8.98 -4.18
C THR A 6 27.01 8.90 -4.62
N SER A 7 26.74 8.24 -5.76
CA SER A 7 25.38 8.01 -6.25
C SER A 7 24.58 7.12 -5.31
N GLN A 8 25.22 6.09 -4.71
CA GLN A 8 24.56 5.22 -3.73
C GLN A 8 24.17 5.98 -2.45
N ARG A 9 24.99 6.91 -1.96
CA ARG A 9 24.68 7.76 -0.79
C ARG A 9 23.52 8.71 -1.06
N ILE A 10 23.46 9.33 -2.25
CA ILE A 10 22.35 10.23 -2.64
C ILE A 10 21.04 9.45 -2.72
N ILE A 11 21.04 8.28 -3.36
CA ILE A 11 19.85 7.43 -3.48
C ILE A 11 19.38 6.95 -2.11
N ALA A 12 20.28 6.54 -1.23
CA ALA A 12 19.93 6.16 0.15
C ALA A 12 19.34 7.33 0.94
N SER A 13 19.88 8.56 0.77
CA SER A 13 19.35 9.77 1.39
C SER A 13 17.93 10.12 0.91
N ASP A 14 17.64 9.97 -0.40
CA ASP A 14 16.33 10.27 -0.95
C ASP A 14 15.28 9.25 -0.50
N THR A 15 15.62 7.97 -0.45
CA THR A 15 14.75 6.93 0.11
C THR A 15 14.52 7.16 1.60
N GLY A 16 15.55 7.57 2.35
CA GLY A 16 15.42 7.91 3.78
C GLY A 16 14.41 9.02 4.03
N ILE A 17 14.41 10.07 3.20
CA ILE A 17 13.43 11.17 3.31
C ILE A 17 12.01 10.68 2.98
N LEU A 18 11.84 9.85 1.96
CA LEU A 18 10.53 9.24 1.64
C LEU A 18 10.01 8.41 2.82
N VAL A 19 10.86 7.58 3.41
CA VAL A 19 10.49 6.77 4.58
C VAL A 19 10.15 7.64 5.79
N LEU A 20 10.93 8.68 6.07
CA LEU A 20 10.62 9.62 7.17
C LEU A 20 9.29 10.34 6.93
N SER A 21 9.01 10.76 5.70
CA SER A 21 7.73 11.37 5.33
C SER A 21 6.57 10.39 5.52
N ALA A 22 6.74 9.12 5.13
CA ALA A 22 5.73 8.08 5.33
C ALA A 22 5.51 7.78 6.81
N LEU A 23 6.57 7.69 7.62
CA LEU A 23 6.46 7.52 9.07
C LEU A 23 5.72 8.67 9.73
N PHE A 24 5.96 9.91 9.28
CA PHE A 24 5.19 11.07 9.74
C PHE A 24 3.70 10.93 9.43
N VAL A 25 3.34 10.53 8.20
CA VAL A 25 1.93 10.29 7.81
C VAL A 25 1.30 9.18 8.64
N VAL A 26 2.00 8.05 8.83
CA VAL A 26 1.52 6.95 9.69
C VAL A 26 1.32 7.41 11.12
N ALA A 27 2.27 8.17 11.68
CA ALA A 27 2.16 8.70 13.04
C ALA A 27 0.98 9.68 13.18
N LEU A 28 0.77 10.56 12.18
CA LEU A 28 -0.34 11.50 12.16
C LEU A 28 -1.69 10.77 12.14
N HIS A 29 -1.86 9.79 11.23
CA HIS A 29 -3.08 8.97 11.19
C HIS A 29 -3.27 8.23 12.51
N THR A 30 -2.25 7.58 13.03
CA THR A 30 -2.34 6.82 14.29
C THR A 30 -2.74 7.69 15.46
N ALA A 31 -2.21 8.92 15.54
CA ALA A 31 -2.55 9.88 16.60
C ALA A 31 -3.99 10.38 16.52
N THR A 32 -4.57 10.45 15.32
CA THR A 32 -5.93 10.97 15.09
C THR A 32 -6.99 9.87 14.95
N ASN A 33 -6.60 8.64 14.65
CA ASN A 33 -7.50 7.51 14.36
C ASN A 33 -8.40 7.09 15.54
N GLY A 34 -8.08 7.49 16.75
CA GLY A 34 -8.92 7.25 17.94
C GLY A 34 -10.01 8.29 18.18
N ALA A 35 -10.01 9.40 17.41
CA ALA A 35 -10.95 10.52 17.62
C ALA A 35 -12.36 10.26 17.10
N TYR A 36 -12.56 9.23 16.29
CA TYR A 36 -13.83 8.87 15.65
C TYR A 36 -14.26 7.47 16.06
N GLY A 37 -15.58 7.25 16.19
CA GLY A 37 -16.15 5.93 16.43
C GLY A 37 -15.87 4.93 15.29
N LEU A 38 -16.15 3.64 15.52
CA LEU A 38 -16.04 2.62 14.49
C LEU A 38 -17.09 2.85 13.39
N HIS A 39 -16.64 2.75 12.14
CA HIS A 39 -17.52 2.72 10.99
C HIS A 39 -18.20 1.35 10.89
N ARG A 40 -19.42 1.30 10.33
CA ARG A 40 -20.17 0.03 10.18
C ARG A 40 -19.37 -1.06 9.46
N ASP A 41 -18.59 -0.67 8.45
CA ASP A 41 -17.80 -1.62 7.65
C ASP A 41 -16.58 -2.14 8.43
N GLU A 42 -16.05 -1.35 9.37
CA GLU A 42 -15.01 -1.81 10.31
C GLU A 42 -15.58 -2.84 11.29
N LEU A 43 -16.82 -2.62 11.77
CA LEU A 43 -17.51 -3.58 12.62
C LEU A 43 -17.76 -4.90 11.90
N ALA A 44 -18.23 -4.84 10.64
CA ALA A 44 -18.40 -6.03 9.80
C ALA A 44 -17.06 -6.76 9.59
N THR A 45 -15.98 -6.02 9.30
CA THR A 45 -14.65 -6.62 9.11
C THR A 45 -14.10 -7.25 10.40
N ILE A 46 -14.39 -6.65 11.58
CA ILE A 46 -14.02 -7.24 12.88
C ILE A 46 -14.78 -8.55 13.11
N ASP A 47 -16.05 -8.61 12.73
CA ASP A 47 -16.85 -9.84 12.83
C ASP A 47 -16.34 -10.92 11.87
N ASP A 48 -16.08 -10.58 10.61
CA ASP A 48 -15.45 -11.45 9.64
C ASP A 48 -14.08 -11.97 10.12
N ALA A 49 -13.30 -11.13 10.81
CA ALA A 49 -12.00 -11.49 11.38
C ALA A 49 -12.11 -12.53 12.51
N ARG A 50 -13.25 -12.60 13.20
CA ARG A 50 -13.51 -13.62 14.23
C ARG A 50 -13.81 -14.98 13.63
N PHE A 51 -14.42 -14.99 12.44
CA PHE A 51 -14.86 -16.17 11.70
C PHE A 51 -14.20 -16.22 10.32
N LEU A 52 -12.86 -16.43 10.30
CA LEU A 52 -12.10 -16.44 9.06
C LEU A 52 -12.63 -17.47 8.06
N SER A 53 -12.87 -17.02 6.84
CA SER A 53 -13.30 -17.81 5.69
C SER A 53 -12.47 -17.46 4.45
N TRP A 54 -12.47 -18.30 3.43
CA TRP A 54 -11.79 -18.05 2.16
C TRP A 54 -12.45 -16.98 1.29
N GLY A 55 -13.62 -16.50 1.67
CA GLY A 55 -14.32 -15.41 0.98
C GLY A 55 -15.53 -14.95 1.77
N TYR A 56 -15.90 -13.70 1.53
CA TYR A 56 -17.05 -13.04 2.14
C TYR A 56 -17.90 -12.40 1.05
N VAL A 57 -19.09 -11.90 1.40
CA VAL A 57 -20.03 -11.33 0.42
C VAL A 57 -19.42 -10.13 -0.32
N VAL A 58 -18.58 -9.34 0.35
CA VAL A 58 -18.09 -8.06 -0.18
C VAL A 58 -16.66 -8.15 -0.70
N TYR A 59 -15.83 -9.03 -0.14
CA TYR A 59 -14.40 -9.10 -0.42
C TYR A 59 -13.78 -10.47 -0.08
N PRO A 60 -12.63 -10.79 -0.69
CA PRO A 60 -11.79 -11.93 -0.35
C PRO A 60 -11.10 -11.80 1.03
N PRO A 61 -10.37 -12.84 1.50
CA PRO A 61 -10.00 -12.98 2.92
C PRO A 61 -8.87 -12.09 3.45
N VAL A 62 -8.10 -11.39 2.61
CA VAL A 62 -6.88 -10.68 3.08
C VAL A 62 -7.21 -9.58 4.07
N THR A 63 -8.28 -8.80 3.84
CA THR A 63 -8.67 -7.73 4.78
C THR A 63 -9.09 -8.27 6.15
N PRO A 64 -10.00 -9.27 6.26
CA PRO A 64 -10.30 -9.92 7.53
C PRO A 64 -9.10 -10.58 8.19
N LEU A 65 -8.17 -11.16 7.42
CA LEU A 65 -6.94 -11.73 7.97
C LEU A 65 -6.06 -10.65 8.62
N ILE A 66 -5.90 -9.48 7.99
CA ILE A 66 -5.17 -8.35 8.59
C ILE A 66 -5.88 -7.87 9.86
N ALA A 67 -7.21 -7.78 9.84
CA ALA A 67 -8.00 -7.46 11.03
C ALA A 67 -7.80 -8.50 12.15
N ARG A 68 -7.75 -9.79 11.82
CA ARG A 68 -7.45 -10.88 12.77
C ARG A 68 -6.08 -10.70 13.42
N VAL A 69 -5.06 -10.37 12.62
CA VAL A 69 -3.71 -10.06 13.13
C VAL A 69 -3.76 -8.85 14.06
N SER A 70 -4.47 -7.79 13.68
CA SER A 70 -4.65 -6.60 14.53
C SER A 70 -5.30 -6.94 15.87
N LEU A 71 -6.39 -7.71 15.85
CA LEU A 71 -7.07 -8.16 17.08
C LEU A 71 -6.17 -9.01 17.97
N ALA A 72 -5.30 -9.83 17.39
CA ALA A 72 -4.35 -10.65 18.14
C ALA A 72 -3.24 -9.82 18.80
N LEU A 73 -2.78 -8.73 18.14
CA LEU A 73 -1.70 -7.89 18.63
C LEU A 73 -2.17 -6.78 19.58
N PHE A 74 -3.30 -6.15 19.30
CA PHE A 74 -3.76 -4.94 19.97
C PHE A 74 -5.12 -5.10 20.67
N GLY A 75 -5.71 -6.30 20.64
CA GLY A 75 -7.08 -6.52 21.11
C GLY A 75 -8.11 -5.72 20.28
N ALA A 76 -9.27 -5.43 20.88
CA ALA A 76 -10.35 -4.65 20.25
C ALA A 76 -10.05 -3.14 20.27
N SER A 77 -8.87 -2.74 19.79
CA SER A 77 -8.43 -1.34 19.74
C SER A 77 -8.70 -0.73 18.36
N MET A 78 -9.45 0.38 18.32
CA MET A 78 -9.64 1.16 17.07
C MET A 78 -8.32 1.65 16.50
N ILE A 79 -7.43 2.16 17.35
CA ILE A 79 -6.11 2.65 16.94
C ILE A 79 -5.28 1.50 16.36
N GLY A 80 -5.28 0.34 17.03
CA GLY A 80 -4.57 -0.86 16.57
C GLY A 80 -5.11 -1.37 15.23
N LEU A 81 -6.43 -1.37 15.05
CA LEU A 81 -7.06 -1.78 13.78
C LEU A 81 -6.65 -0.84 12.65
N ARG A 82 -6.85 0.46 12.83
CA ARG A 82 -6.59 1.50 11.82
C ARG A 82 -5.10 1.73 11.56
N PHE A 83 -4.21 1.31 12.47
CA PHE A 83 -2.77 1.38 12.27
C PHE A 83 -2.33 0.66 10.99
N PHE A 84 -2.93 -0.49 10.67
CA PHE A 84 -2.58 -1.22 9.45
C PHE A 84 -3.04 -0.50 8.18
N ALA A 85 -4.17 0.22 8.22
CA ALA A 85 -4.61 1.07 7.12
C ALA A 85 -3.65 2.25 6.91
N ALA A 86 -3.27 2.93 7.99
CA ALA A 86 -2.27 4.00 7.96
C ALA A 86 -0.92 3.51 7.42
N LEU A 87 -0.48 2.31 7.85
CA LEU A 87 0.75 1.68 7.37
C LEU A 87 0.69 1.37 5.87
N ALA A 88 -0.43 0.85 5.38
CA ALA A 88 -0.63 0.59 3.95
C ALA A 88 -0.49 1.86 3.11
N VAL A 89 -1.10 2.97 3.54
CA VAL A 89 -0.96 4.28 2.89
C VAL A 89 0.46 4.81 2.96
N GLY A 90 1.15 4.66 4.10
CA GLY A 90 2.56 5.04 4.24
C GLY A 90 3.48 4.26 3.28
N ILE A 91 3.26 2.95 3.13
CA ILE A 91 4.01 2.12 2.18
C ILE A 91 3.70 2.56 0.73
N ALA A 92 2.43 2.79 0.39
CA ALA A 92 2.03 3.28 -0.93
C ALA A 92 2.67 4.64 -1.25
N MET A 93 2.79 5.54 -0.27
CA MET A 93 3.51 6.81 -0.39
C MET A 93 4.97 6.61 -0.81
N VAL A 94 5.69 5.73 -0.12
CA VAL A 94 7.09 5.41 -0.45
C VAL A 94 7.18 4.83 -1.86
N LEU A 95 6.34 3.86 -2.20
CA LEU A 95 6.32 3.22 -3.51
C LEU A 95 6.07 4.23 -4.63
N THR A 96 5.16 5.19 -4.43
CA THR A 96 4.88 6.25 -5.42
C THR A 96 6.10 7.15 -5.62
N GLY A 97 6.81 7.52 -4.57
CA GLY A 97 8.08 8.24 -4.68
C GLY A 97 9.15 7.42 -5.44
N LEU A 98 9.21 6.11 -5.17
CA LEU A 98 10.10 5.20 -5.89
C LEU A 98 9.72 5.06 -7.37
N MET A 99 8.42 5.03 -7.71
CA MET A 99 7.95 5.05 -9.10
C MET A 99 8.44 6.31 -9.82
N ALA A 100 8.31 7.49 -9.20
CA ALA A 100 8.82 8.73 -9.78
C ALA A 100 10.33 8.66 -10.04
N ARG A 101 11.10 8.02 -9.15
CA ARG A 101 12.53 7.77 -9.36
C ARG A 101 12.80 6.84 -10.52
N GLU A 102 12.06 5.75 -10.64
CA GLU A 102 12.24 4.78 -11.74
C GLU A 102 12.06 5.43 -13.11
N ILE A 103 11.16 6.40 -13.24
CA ILE A 103 10.95 7.14 -14.50
C ILE A 103 11.89 8.34 -14.67
N GLY A 104 12.92 8.49 -13.82
CA GLY A 104 13.96 9.52 -13.94
C GLY A 104 13.73 10.78 -13.09
N GLY A 105 12.73 10.78 -12.23
CA GLY A 105 12.43 11.90 -11.33
C GLY A 105 13.51 12.08 -10.24
N GLY A 106 14.01 13.31 -10.11
CA GLY A 106 14.90 13.69 -9.00
C GLY A 106 14.14 13.80 -7.68
N ARG A 107 14.86 14.12 -6.59
CA ARG A 107 14.32 14.22 -5.22
C ARG A 107 13.00 15.02 -5.13
N ARG A 108 12.91 16.18 -5.79
CA ARG A 108 11.69 17.01 -5.76
C ARG A 108 10.50 16.29 -6.37
N ALA A 109 10.69 15.65 -7.54
CA ALA A 109 9.63 14.89 -8.20
C ALA A 109 9.16 13.70 -7.34
N GLN A 110 10.09 12.99 -6.70
CA GLN A 110 9.78 11.89 -5.79
C GLN A 110 8.92 12.36 -4.61
N LEU A 111 9.29 13.48 -3.97
CA LEU A 111 8.54 14.02 -2.83
C LEU A 111 7.17 14.54 -3.27
N VAL A 112 7.09 15.28 -4.38
CA VAL A 112 5.81 15.78 -4.89
C VAL A 112 4.87 14.62 -5.21
N ALA A 113 5.35 13.58 -5.90
CA ALA A 113 4.55 12.40 -6.22
C ALA A 113 4.08 11.67 -4.94
N ALA A 114 4.99 11.45 -3.98
CA ALA A 114 4.68 10.79 -2.72
C ALA A 114 3.63 11.55 -1.90
N TRP A 115 3.78 12.86 -1.74
CA TRP A 115 2.82 13.68 -1.02
C TRP A 115 1.47 13.79 -1.77
N ALA A 116 1.49 13.96 -3.09
CA ALA A 116 0.26 13.98 -3.89
C ALA A 116 -0.56 12.70 -3.72
N ALA A 117 0.11 11.53 -3.62
CA ALA A 117 -0.54 10.24 -3.43
C ALA A 117 -1.31 10.10 -2.11
N VAL A 118 -0.91 10.84 -1.06
CA VAL A 118 -1.54 10.70 0.28
C VAL A 118 -2.46 11.87 0.64
N ILE A 119 -2.30 13.05 0.02
CA ILE A 119 -3.18 14.19 0.26
C ILE A 119 -4.39 14.22 -0.69
N ALA A 120 -4.41 13.39 -1.74
CA ALA A 120 -5.59 13.23 -2.57
C ALA A 120 -6.79 12.80 -1.71
N GLY A 121 -7.95 13.42 -1.89
CA GLY A 121 -9.10 13.24 -1.01
C GLY A 121 -9.45 11.78 -0.67
N PRO A 122 -9.55 10.86 -1.64
CA PRO A 122 -9.79 9.45 -1.35
C PRO A 122 -8.66 8.80 -0.53
N ALA A 123 -7.39 9.14 -0.83
CA ALA A 123 -6.24 8.55 -0.16
C ALA A 123 -6.15 8.93 1.32
N VAL A 124 -6.58 10.14 1.69
CA VAL A 124 -6.71 10.54 3.10
C VAL A 124 -7.65 9.58 3.84
N SER A 125 -8.80 9.25 3.22
CA SER A 125 -9.77 8.32 3.81
C SER A 125 -9.19 6.91 4.00
N PHE A 126 -8.31 6.46 3.13
CA PHE A 126 -7.68 5.14 3.21
C PHE A 126 -6.76 4.99 4.43
N GLY A 127 -6.20 6.07 4.96
CA GLY A 127 -5.30 6.04 6.11
C GLY A 127 -6.02 6.05 7.46
N TYR A 128 -7.26 6.56 7.55
CA TYR A 128 -7.97 6.65 8.83
C TYR A 128 -9.12 5.63 8.98
N LEU A 129 -9.47 4.92 7.94
CA LEU A 129 -10.55 3.95 7.97
C LEU A 129 -10.02 2.56 7.62
N PHE A 130 -10.26 1.58 8.47
CA PHE A 130 -9.86 0.20 8.18
C PHE A 130 -10.86 -0.46 7.25
N GLN A 131 -10.53 -0.45 5.97
CA GLN A 131 -11.34 -1.10 4.92
C GLN A 131 -10.44 -1.75 3.87
N TYR A 132 -11.01 -2.64 3.06
CA TYR A 132 -10.30 -3.27 1.94
C TYR A 132 -9.67 -2.25 0.98
N VAL A 133 -10.27 -1.07 0.82
CA VAL A 133 -9.77 -0.01 -0.09
C VAL A 133 -8.37 0.47 0.26
N SER A 134 -8.00 0.48 1.54
CA SER A 134 -6.65 0.85 2.00
C SER A 134 -5.59 -0.12 1.48
N PHE A 135 -5.91 -1.40 1.53
CA PHE A 135 -5.01 -2.47 1.09
C PHE A 135 -5.07 -2.67 -0.42
N ASP A 136 -6.26 -2.55 -1.05
CA ASP A 136 -6.42 -2.58 -2.51
C ASP A 136 -5.56 -1.48 -3.16
N TYR A 137 -5.62 -0.24 -2.64
CA TYR A 137 -4.76 0.86 -3.07
C TYR A 137 -3.27 0.52 -2.98
N LEU A 138 -2.83 -0.07 -1.86
CA LEU A 138 -1.44 -0.50 -1.69
C LEU A 138 -1.03 -1.52 -2.77
N TRP A 139 -1.86 -2.53 -3.02
CA TRP A 139 -1.55 -3.58 -4.00
C TRP A 139 -1.53 -3.03 -5.43
N TRP A 140 -2.40 -2.08 -5.76
CA TRP A 140 -2.37 -1.40 -7.06
C TRP A 140 -1.07 -0.63 -7.25
N VAL A 141 -0.65 0.16 -6.27
CA VAL A 141 0.60 0.93 -6.31
C VAL A 141 1.81 -0.01 -6.36
N LEU A 142 1.80 -1.09 -5.58
CA LEU A 142 2.88 -2.09 -5.58
C LEU A 142 2.99 -2.78 -6.95
N ALA A 143 1.88 -3.24 -7.50
CA ALA A 143 1.87 -3.90 -8.81
C ALA A 143 2.35 -2.94 -9.92
N ALA A 144 1.92 -1.67 -9.90
CA ALA A 144 2.40 -0.66 -10.83
C ALA A 144 3.91 -0.42 -10.69
N TRP A 145 4.42 -0.27 -9.47
CA TRP A 145 5.86 -0.12 -9.23
C TRP A 145 6.65 -1.33 -9.69
N VAL A 146 6.20 -2.55 -9.37
CA VAL A 146 6.84 -3.80 -9.80
C VAL A 146 6.83 -3.91 -11.32
N THR A 147 5.74 -3.51 -11.99
CA THR A 147 5.67 -3.49 -13.47
C THR A 147 6.72 -2.56 -14.05
N ILE A 148 6.89 -1.35 -13.51
CA ILE A 148 7.95 -0.43 -13.96
C ILE A 148 9.34 -1.06 -13.77
N ARG A 149 9.57 -1.71 -12.63
CA ARG A 149 10.82 -2.41 -12.35
C ARG A 149 11.07 -3.56 -13.31
N LEU A 150 10.05 -4.36 -13.60
CA LEU A 150 10.09 -5.47 -14.55
C LEU A 150 10.48 -4.98 -15.95
N LEU A 151 9.87 -3.89 -16.43
CA LEU A 151 10.15 -3.33 -17.75
C LEU A 151 11.54 -2.70 -17.87
N ARG A 152 12.17 -2.33 -16.75
CA ARG A 152 13.49 -1.68 -16.72
C ARG A 152 14.63 -2.61 -16.29
N SER A 153 14.33 -3.80 -15.88
CA SER A 153 15.28 -4.79 -15.37
C SER A 153 15.28 -6.04 -16.24
N GLU A 154 16.44 -6.62 -16.45
CA GLU A 154 16.56 -7.94 -17.10
C GLU A 154 16.33 -9.10 -16.11
N ASP A 155 16.12 -8.80 -14.81
CA ASP A 155 15.94 -9.82 -13.77
C ASP A 155 14.50 -10.35 -13.79
N GLN A 156 14.37 -11.59 -14.24
CA GLN A 156 13.07 -12.29 -14.34
C GLN A 156 12.38 -12.53 -12.98
N ARG A 157 13.07 -12.33 -11.86
CA ARG A 157 12.45 -12.46 -10.52
C ARG A 157 11.35 -11.45 -10.29
N TRP A 158 11.35 -10.33 -11.03
CA TRP A 158 10.28 -9.34 -10.95
C TRP A 158 8.92 -9.89 -11.41
N TRP A 159 8.89 -10.93 -12.25
CA TRP A 159 7.64 -11.63 -12.58
C TRP A 159 7.01 -12.30 -11.36
N LEU A 160 7.84 -12.90 -10.49
CA LEU A 160 7.34 -13.50 -9.22
C LEU A 160 6.81 -12.41 -8.29
N ALA A 161 7.49 -11.27 -8.19
CA ALA A 161 7.02 -10.13 -7.40
C ALA A 161 5.70 -9.56 -7.93
N LEU A 162 5.54 -9.45 -9.26
CA LEU A 162 4.29 -9.03 -9.88
C LEU A 162 3.17 -10.04 -9.60
N GLY A 163 3.43 -11.32 -9.78
CA GLY A 163 2.46 -12.39 -9.47
C GLY A 163 2.02 -12.37 -8.00
N ALA A 164 2.95 -12.15 -7.07
CA ALA A 164 2.64 -12.03 -5.65
C ALA A 164 1.79 -10.79 -5.34
N ALA A 165 2.14 -9.61 -5.90
CA ALA A 165 1.40 -8.38 -5.70
C ALA A 165 -0.03 -8.49 -6.27
N VAL A 166 -0.17 -9.03 -7.49
CA VAL A 166 -1.47 -9.27 -8.13
C VAL A 166 -2.28 -10.30 -7.34
N GLY A 167 -1.66 -11.41 -6.92
CA GLY A 167 -2.33 -12.46 -6.14
C GLY A 167 -2.89 -11.92 -4.81
N LEU A 168 -2.09 -11.18 -4.05
CA LEU A 168 -2.53 -10.54 -2.81
C LEU A 168 -3.60 -9.47 -3.06
N GLY A 169 -3.46 -8.72 -4.16
CA GLY A 169 -4.47 -7.75 -4.59
C GLY A 169 -5.81 -8.43 -4.92
N MET A 170 -5.79 -9.50 -5.71
CA MET A 170 -6.99 -10.29 -6.02
C MET A 170 -7.64 -10.89 -4.77
N MET A 171 -6.81 -11.32 -3.79
CA MET A 171 -7.27 -11.82 -2.48
C MET A 171 -7.71 -10.71 -1.53
N THR A 172 -7.56 -9.44 -1.92
CA THR A 172 -8.09 -8.26 -1.21
C THR A 172 -9.36 -7.75 -1.89
N LYS A 173 -9.32 -7.58 -3.21
CA LYS A 173 -10.47 -7.11 -4.01
C LYS A 173 -10.29 -7.54 -5.48
N PHE A 174 -11.37 -8.00 -6.10
CA PHE A 174 -11.35 -8.41 -7.51
C PHE A 174 -11.11 -7.27 -8.50
N THR A 175 -11.18 -6.01 -8.06
CA THR A 175 -10.82 -4.81 -8.85
C THR A 175 -9.39 -4.86 -9.40
N MET A 176 -8.47 -5.59 -8.77
CA MET A 176 -7.12 -5.83 -9.26
C MET A 176 -7.12 -6.42 -10.69
N ALA A 177 -8.15 -7.17 -11.08
CA ALA A 177 -8.29 -7.70 -12.44
C ALA A 177 -8.30 -6.61 -13.51
N PHE A 178 -8.85 -5.42 -13.21
CA PHE A 178 -8.84 -4.29 -14.15
C PHE A 178 -7.42 -3.74 -14.38
N LEU A 179 -6.60 -3.68 -13.32
CA LEU A 179 -5.20 -3.28 -13.44
C LEU A 179 -4.42 -4.30 -14.29
N VAL A 180 -4.62 -5.59 -14.04
CA VAL A 180 -3.97 -6.67 -14.81
C VAL A 180 -4.37 -6.57 -16.28
N ALA A 181 -5.68 -6.42 -16.57
CA ALA A 181 -6.16 -6.23 -17.93
C ALA A 181 -5.52 -5.01 -18.63
N GLY A 182 -5.40 -3.88 -17.89
CA GLY A 182 -4.72 -2.69 -18.38
C GLY A 182 -3.23 -2.90 -18.67
N ILE A 183 -2.51 -3.60 -17.80
CA ILE A 183 -1.09 -3.95 -18.00
C ILE A 183 -0.94 -4.84 -19.23
N VAL A 184 -1.76 -5.90 -19.33
CA VAL A 184 -1.73 -6.80 -20.50
C VAL A 184 -2.01 -6.03 -21.79
N ALA A 185 -3.07 -5.22 -21.83
CA ALA A 185 -3.42 -4.42 -23.01
C ALA A 185 -2.35 -3.38 -23.40
N ALA A 186 -1.52 -2.95 -22.45
CA ALA A 186 -0.42 -2.01 -22.73
C ALA A 186 0.86 -2.70 -23.24
N LEU A 187 1.00 -4.03 -23.04
CA LEU A 187 2.18 -4.79 -23.40
C LEU A 187 2.01 -5.51 -24.77
N PHE A 188 0.79 -5.67 -25.24
CA PHE A 188 0.41 -6.34 -26.50
C PHE A 188 -0.40 -5.43 -27.41
#